data_19835b9d4b2579a926866dac2141101e
#
_entry.id   19835b9d4b2579a926866dac2141101e
#
_cell.length_a   1.000
_cell.length_b   1.000
_cell.length_c   1.000
_cell.angle_alpha   90.00
_cell.angle_beta   90.00
_cell.angle_gamma   90.00
#
_symmetry.space_group_name_H-M   'P 1'
#
loop_
_entity.id
_entity.type
_entity.pdbx_description
1 polymer ?
#
loop_
_entity_poly.entity_id
_entity_poly.type
_entity_poly.pdbx_seq_one_letter_code
_entity_poly.pdbx_strand_id
1 'polypeptide(L)'
;MSDHLKFYINGEWVDPLGSETIEVINPSDESVIGSISAGTKEDIDLAVASAKEAFKTFSFSTKEERIELLESIISEYEKRSEELAKTISEEMGAPLWLSNVAQVTSGLSHFKDTLDVLKTFEFEGTENNYLIRKEPIGVIGMITPWNWPMNQMCTKVASAIASGCTMVLKPSEITPFCGIIFTEILDAAKVPAGVFNLVNGMGPIVGAALSEHRDIDMMHFTGSTRAGVAVAIASAPTVKRVAQELGGKSANIILDDACLLYTSPSPRD
;
A
#
# COMPACT_ATOMS: atom_id res chain seq x y z
N MET A 1 -19.87 14.14 -4.49
CA MET A 1 -18.54 14.46 -3.99
C MET A 1 -18.41 13.81 -2.62
N SER A 2 -17.36 13.04 -2.40
CA SER A 2 -17.12 12.34 -1.15
C SER A 2 -15.83 12.88 -0.54
N ASP A 3 -15.95 13.61 0.58
CA ASP A 3 -14.79 14.16 1.26
C ASP A 3 -14.30 13.19 2.34
N HIS A 4 -13.04 12.79 2.23
CA HIS A 4 -12.37 11.88 3.15
C HIS A 4 -11.20 12.61 3.82
N LEU A 5 -11.53 13.41 4.84
CA LEU A 5 -10.61 14.35 5.45
C LEU A 5 -9.89 13.80 6.69
N LYS A 6 -10.07 12.53 7.03
CA LYS A 6 -9.43 11.92 8.19
C LYS A 6 -8.31 10.98 7.77
N PHE A 7 -7.32 10.83 8.66
CA PHE A 7 -6.32 9.77 8.60
C PHE A 7 -6.72 8.61 9.49
N TYR A 8 -6.18 7.42 9.21
CA TYR A 8 -6.39 6.27 10.08
C TYR A 8 -5.12 6.02 10.88
N ILE A 9 -5.16 6.30 12.18
CA ILE A 9 -4.01 6.18 13.07
C ILE A 9 -4.46 5.48 14.36
N ASN A 10 -3.70 4.47 14.78
CA ASN A 10 -3.96 3.73 16.01
C ASN A 10 -5.36 3.10 16.11
N GLY A 11 -5.88 2.61 14.97
CA GLY A 11 -7.21 1.98 14.93
C GLY A 11 -8.38 2.96 14.89
N GLU A 12 -8.13 4.25 14.69
CA GLU A 12 -9.16 5.29 14.69
C GLU A 12 -9.01 6.26 13.51
N TRP A 13 -10.15 6.78 13.05
CA TRP A 13 -10.19 7.86 12.07
C TRP A 13 -10.03 9.20 12.78
N VAL A 14 -8.86 9.82 12.65
CA VAL A 14 -8.47 11.06 13.34
C VAL A 14 -8.46 12.26 12.39
N ASP A 15 -8.74 13.44 12.94
CA ASP A 15 -8.62 14.68 12.17
C ASP A 15 -7.14 15.02 11.92
N PRO A 16 -6.79 15.57 10.73
CA PRO A 16 -5.43 16.00 10.42
C PRO A 16 -5.02 17.19 11.29
N LEU A 17 -3.71 17.35 11.49
CA LEU A 17 -3.17 18.54 12.18
C LEU A 17 -3.15 19.77 11.26
N GLY A 18 -3.07 19.57 9.94
CA GLY A 18 -3.17 20.63 8.95
C GLY A 18 -4.62 20.85 8.48
N SER A 19 -4.84 21.92 7.73
CA SER A 19 -6.15 22.27 7.17
C SER A 19 -6.19 22.23 5.64
N GLU A 20 -5.09 21.95 4.98
CA GLU A 20 -5.02 21.87 3.52
C GLU A 20 -5.67 20.58 3.00
N THR A 21 -6.27 20.67 1.83
CA THR A 21 -6.91 19.55 1.15
C THR A 21 -6.38 19.39 -0.27
N ILE A 22 -6.54 18.20 -0.82
CA ILE A 22 -6.19 17.85 -2.20
C ILE A 22 -7.45 17.34 -2.87
N GLU A 23 -7.83 17.95 -3.99
CA GLU A 23 -8.93 17.49 -4.82
C GLU A 23 -8.55 16.20 -5.55
N VAL A 24 -9.50 15.26 -5.63
CA VAL A 24 -9.38 14.03 -6.41
C VAL A 24 -10.20 14.19 -7.69
N ILE A 25 -9.54 13.97 -8.81
CA ILE A 25 -10.09 14.24 -10.14
C ILE A 25 -10.40 12.95 -10.86
N ASN A 26 -11.60 12.84 -11.42
CA ASN A 26 -11.90 11.78 -12.37
C ASN A 26 -11.23 12.09 -13.73
N PRO A 27 -10.27 11.29 -14.19
CA PRO A 27 -9.54 11.59 -15.42
C PRO A 27 -10.38 11.41 -16.70
N SER A 28 -11.58 10.85 -16.61
CA SER A 28 -12.46 10.63 -17.77
C SER A 28 -13.18 11.88 -18.22
N ASP A 29 -13.51 12.78 -17.28
CA ASP A 29 -14.30 14.00 -17.53
C ASP A 29 -13.76 15.24 -16.81
N GLU A 30 -12.62 15.09 -16.11
CA GLU A 30 -11.94 16.13 -15.34
C GLU A 30 -12.77 16.70 -14.17
N SER A 31 -13.82 16.01 -13.78
CA SER A 31 -14.65 16.43 -12.64
C SER A 31 -13.97 16.14 -11.30
N VAL A 32 -14.21 17.01 -10.32
CA VAL A 32 -13.83 16.76 -8.92
C VAL A 32 -14.79 15.75 -8.33
N ILE A 33 -14.29 14.58 -7.90
CA ILE A 33 -15.09 13.52 -7.29
C ILE A 33 -15.07 13.55 -5.76
N GLY A 34 -14.19 14.33 -5.18
CA GLY A 34 -14.08 14.54 -3.74
C GLY A 34 -12.73 15.12 -3.35
N SER A 35 -12.42 15.10 -2.05
CA SER A 35 -11.15 15.61 -1.53
C SER A 35 -10.60 14.75 -0.40
N ILE A 36 -9.28 14.82 -0.20
CA ILE A 36 -8.55 14.25 0.93
C ILE A 36 -7.79 15.35 1.66
N SER A 37 -7.43 15.11 2.92
CA SER A 37 -6.53 16.02 3.63
C SER A 37 -5.09 15.87 3.14
N ALA A 38 -4.38 16.98 3.05
CA ALA A 38 -2.95 17.04 2.81
C ALA A 38 -2.21 16.90 4.15
N GLY A 39 -1.69 15.71 4.42
CA GLY A 39 -0.95 15.41 5.64
C GLY A 39 0.32 16.24 5.78
N THR A 40 0.75 16.42 7.00
CA THR A 40 1.95 17.12 7.42
C THR A 40 3.03 16.14 7.90
N LYS A 41 4.18 16.66 8.25
CA LYS A 41 5.23 15.86 8.90
C LYS A 41 4.79 15.39 10.29
N GLU A 42 4.10 16.23 11.01
CA GLU A 42 3.60 15.95 12.36
C GLU A 42 2.55 14.82 12.35
N ASP A 43 1.71 14.72 11.30
CA ASP A 43 0.81 13.59 11.10
C ASP A 43 1.57 12.28 10.90
N ILE A 44 2.70 12.33 10.18
CA ILE A 44 3.60 11.18 10.02
C ILE A 44 4.23 10.80 11.37
N ASP A 45 4.69 11.78 12.16
CA ASP A 45 5.27 11.52 13.47
C ASP A 45 4.26 10.78 14.38
N LEU A 46 2.97 11.16 14.36
CA LEU A 46 1.91 10.47 15.10
C LEU A 46 1.68 9.04 14.59
N ALA A 47 1.59 8.85 13.27
CA ALA A 47 1.36 7.54 12.68
C ALA A 47 2.54 6.58 12.94
N VAL A 48 3.78 7.06 12.86
CA VAL A 48 4.97 6.27 13.15
C VAL A 48 5.08 5.93 14.63
N ALA A 49 4.75 6.86 15.52
CA ALA A 49 4.71 6.59 16.96
C ALA A 49 3.70 5.48 17.30
N SER A 50 2.51 5.53 16.69
CA SER A 50 1.50 4.48 16.81
C SER A 50 2.00 3.12 16.30
N ALA A 51 2.60 3.08 15.12
CA ALA A 51 3.15 1.85 14.55
C ALA A 51 4.27 1.26 15.42
N LYS A 52 5.14 2.12 15.97
CA LYS A 52 6.22 1.71 16.85
C LYS A 52 5.71 1.13 18.18
N GLU A 53 4.66 1.70 18.73
CA GLU A 53 4.05 1.15 19.94
C GLU A 53 3.40 -0.20 19.68
N ALA A 54 2.62 -0.33 18.59
CA ALA A 54 2.00 -1.59 18.20
C ALA A 54 3.03 -2.69 17.88
N PHE A 55 4.19 -2.33 17.36
CA PHE A 55 5.27 -3.29 17.06
C PHE A 55 5.73 -4.05 18.32
N LYS A 56 5.70 -3.44 19.50
CA LYS A 56 6.14 -4.09 20.74
C LYS A 56 5.32 -5.35 21.10
N THR A 57 4.12 -5.45 20.58
CA THR A 57 3.24 -6.62 20.79
C THR A 57 3.06 -7.44 19.52
N PHE A 58 2.78 -6.79 18.38
CA PHE A 58 2.48 -7.49 17.13
C PHE A 58 3.68 -8.29 16.58
N SER A 59 4.92 -7.85 16.84
CA SER A 59 6.13 -8.59 16.47
C SER A 59 6.24 -9.97 17.12
N PHE A 60 5.54 -10.20 18.23
CA PHE A 60 5.45 -11.48 18.92
C PHE A 60 4.19 -12.28 18.59
N SER A 61 3.35 -11.79 17.68
CA SER A 61 2.19 -12.55 17.23
C SER A 61 2.63 -13.90 16.64
N THR A 62 1.86 -14.92 16.89
CA THR A 62 2.12 -16.26 16.37
C THR A 62 1.86 -16.33 14.86
N LYS A 63 2.39 -17.36 14.22
CA LYS A 63 2.09 -17.64 12.80
C LYS A 63 0.59 -17.86 12.60
N GLU A 64 -0.05 -18.54 13.51
CA GLU A 64 -1.47 -18.87 13.50
C GLU A 64 -2.33 -17.60 13.60
N GLU A 65 -2.03 -16.69 14.52
CA GLU A 65 -2.74 -15.40 14.63
C GLU A 65 -2.64 -14.56 13.35
N ARG A 66 -1.48 -14.58 12.69
CA ARG A 66 -1.28 -13.87 11.41
C ARG A 66 -2.00 -14.55 10.24
N ILE A 67 -2.10 -15.89 10.25
CA ILE A 67 -2.93 -16.65 9.30
C ILE A 67 -4.40 -16.26 9.44
N GLU A 68 -4.95 -16.31 10.66
CA GLU A 68 -6.34 -15.93 10.94
C GLU A 68 -6.63 -14.48 10.52
N LEU A 69 -5.69 -13.58 10.76
CA LEU A 69 -5.81 -12.18 10.35
C LEU A 69 -5.85 -12.02 8.83
N LEU A 70 -4.97 -12.71 8.09
CA LEU A 70 -4.97 -12.68 6.62
C LEU A 70 -6.26 -13.29 6.05
N GLU A 71 -6.77 -14.38 6.63
CA GLU A 71 -8.06 -14.98 6.24
C GLU A 71 -9.23 -14.02 6.47
N SER A 72 -9.23 -13.28 7.59
CA SER A 72 -10.21 -12.25 7.88
C SER A 72 -10.15 -11.10 6.85
N ILE A 73 -8.95 -10.62 6.53
CA ILE A 73 -8.76 -9.56 5.52
C ILE A 73 -9.25 -10.02 4.14
N ILE A 74 -8.94 -11.23 3.72
CA ILE A 74 -9.43 -11.81 2.46
C ILE A 74 -10.96 -11.79 2.42
N SER A 75 -11.60 -12.25 3.50
CA SER A 75 -13.06 -12.27 3.60
C SER A 75 -13.70 -10.88 3.51
N GLU A 76 -13.14 -9.88 4.21
CA GLU A 76 -13.66 -8.51 4.15
C GLU A 76 -13.37 -7.83 2.80
N TYR A 77 -12.22 -8.11 2.19
CA TYR A 77 -11.88 -7.61 0.86
C TYR A 77 -12.85 -8.11 -0.22
N GLU A 78 -13.19 -9.40 -0.19
CA GLU A 78 -14.12 -10.00 -1.16
C GLU A 78 -15.51 -9.33 -1.11
N LYS A 79 -15.98 -8.91 0.06
CA LYS A 79 -17.26 -8.20 0.24
C LYS A 79 -17.28 -6.80 -0.41
N ARG A 80 -16.10 -6.17 -0.53
CA ARG A 80 -15.96 -4.79 -1.02
C ARG A 80 -15.39 -4.71 -2.45
N SER A 81 -15.24 -5.86 -3.14
CA SER A 81 -14.59 -5.94 -4.45
C SER A 81 -15.26 -5.09 -5.53
N GLU A 82 -16.60 -5.07 -5.59
CA GLU A 82 -17.35 -4.25 -6.55
C GLU A 82 -17.17 -2.74 -6.30
N GLU A 83 -17.15 -2.33 -5.04
CA GLU A 83 -16.94 -0.95 -4.64
C GLU A 83 -15.53 -0.50 -5.02
N LEU A 84 -14.51 -1.30 -4.71
CA LEU A 84 -13.13 -1.04 -5.11
C LEU A 84 -13.00 -0.89 -6.62
N ALA A 85 -13.65 -1.76 -7.41
CA ALA A 85 -13.58 -1.68 -8.86
C ALA A 85 -14.20 -0.40 -9.43
N LYS A 86 -15.32 0.07 -8.88
CA LYS A 86 -15.95 1.34 -9.26
C LYS A 86 -15.05 2.51 -8.89
N THR A 87 -14.52 2.53 -7.67
CA THR A 87 -13.64 3.58 -7.18
C THR A 87 -12.36 3.67 -8.03
N ILE A 88 -11.73 2.55 -8.38
CA ILE A 88 -10.58 2.52 -9.29
C ILE A 88 -10.95 3.11 -10.65
N SER A 89 -12.12 2.76 -11.18
CA SER A 89 -12.58 3.31 -12.46
C SER A 89 -12.77 4.82 -12.41
N GLU A 90 -13.27 5.36 -11.30
CA GLU A 90 -13.53 6.78 -11.11
C GLU A 90 -12.26 7.60 -10.84
N GLU A 91 -11.38 7.16 -9.94
CA GLU A 91 -10.19 7.96 -9.56
C GLU A 91 -8.97 7.72 -10.46
N MET A 92 -8.88 6.55 -11.13
CA MET A 92 -7.74 6.19 -11.98
C MET A 92 -8.07 6.20 -13.48
N GLY A 93 -9.35 6.07 -13.84
CA GLY A 93 -9.80 6.02 -15.23
C GLY A 93 -9.65 4.65 -15.90
N ALA A 94 -9.43 3.57 -15.15
CA ALA A 94 -9.42 2.23 -15.71
C ALA A 94 -10.83 1.84 -16.20
N PRO A 95 -10.97 1.18 -17.35
CA PRO A 95 -12.26 0.61 -17.75
C PRO A 95 -12.82 -0.29 -16.64
N LEU A 96 -14.10 -0.18 -16.33
CA LEU A 96 -14.72 -0.90 -15.20
C LEU A 96 -14.51 -2.43 -15.28
N TRP A 97 -14.53 -2.99 -16.50
CA TRP A 97 -14.26 -4.42 -16.68
C TRP A 97 -12.83 -4.77 -16.26
N LEU A 98 -11.84 -3.93 -16.59
CA LEU A 98 -10.44 -4.13 -16.22
C LEU A 98 -10.25 -3.96 -14.71
N SER A 99 -10.94 -3.00 -14.12
CA SER A 99 -10.94 -2.79 -12.67
C SER A 99 -11.43 -4.04 -11.94
N ASN A 100 -12.50 -4.68 -12.43
CA ASN A 100 -13.04 -5.92 -11.86
C ASN A 100 -12.11 -7.12 -12.05
N VAL A 101 -11.69 -7.40 -13.31
CA VAL A 101 -11.00 -8.68 -13.62
C VAL A 101 -9.50 -8.67 -13.32
N ALA A 102 -8.88 -7.49 -13.19
CA ALA A 102 -7.44 -7.39 -13.02
C ALA A 102 -7.03 -6.55 -11.80
N GLN A 103 -7.48 -5.29 -11.70
CA GLN A 103 -7.02 -4.38 -10.66
C GLN A 103 -7.35 -4.88 -9.24
N VAL A 104 -8.62 -5.19 -8.98
CA VAL A 104 -9.09 -5.68 -7.68
C VAL A 104 -8.58 -7.07 -7.41
N THR A 105 -8.65 -7.96 -8.39
CA THR A 105 -8.24 -9.37 -8.23
C THR A 105 -6.74 -9.51 -7.97
N SER A 106 -5.89 -8.66 -8.58
CA SER A 106 -4.46 -8.68 -8.29
C SER A 106 -4.15 -8.32 -6.84
N GLY A 107 -4.87 -7.36 -6.26
CA GLY A 107 -4.76 -7.03 -4.83
C GLY A 107 -5.13 -8.22 -3.93
N LEU A 108 -6.27 -8.85 -4.21
CA LEU A 108 -6.73 -10.03 -3.47
C LEU A 108 -5.76 -11.21 -3.58
N SER A 109 -5.19 -11.43 -4.77
CA SER A 109 -4.22 -12.51 -4.99
C SER A 109 -3.01 -12.39 -4.09
N HIS A 110 -2.48 -11.17 -3.86
CA HIS A 110 -1.35 -10.98 -2.96
C HIS A 110 -1.63 -11.46 -1.52
N PHE A 111 -2.84 -11.26 -1.02
CA PHE A 111 -3.21 -11.80 0.30
C PHE A 111 -3.33 -13.32 0.28
N LYS A 112 -3.94 -13.91 -0.76
CA LYS A 112 -4.08 -15.38 -0.91
C LYS A 112 -2.72 -16.05 -1.05
N ASP A 113 -1.86 -15.53 -1.92
CA ASP A 113 -0.51 -16.07 -2.14
C ASP A 113 0.35 -15.95 -0.86
N THR A 114 0.26 -14.81 -0.17
CA THR A 114 0.98 -14.60 1.10
C THR A 114 0.50 -15.56 2.19
N LEU A 115 -0.81 -15.79 2.28
CA LEU A 115 -1.41 -16.76 3.21
C LEU A 115 -0.89 -18.18 2.94
N ASP A 116 -0.87 -18.59 1.67
CA ASP A 116 -0.41 -19.94 1.29
C ASP A 116 1.09 -20.12 1.59
N VAL A 117 1.91 -19.10 1.32
CA VAL A 117 3.33 -19.10 1.71
C VAL A 117 3.47 -19.16 3.23
N LEU A 118 2.71 -18.35 3.98
CA LEU A 118 2.82 -18.27 5.44
C LEU A 118 2.50 -19.62 6.11
N LYS A 119 1.52 -20.36 5.61
CA LYS A 119 1.16 -21.69 6.15
C LYS A 119 2.33 -22.66 6.22
N THR A 120 3.25 -22.55 5.27
CA THR A 120 4.42 -23.45 5.16
C THR A 120 5.75 -22.78 5.53
N PHE A 121 5.74 -21.47 5.80
CA PHE A 121 6.97 -20.72 6.08
C PHE A 121 7.52 -21.04 7.47
N GLU A 122 8.84 -21.35 7.52
CA GLU A 122 9.55 -21.63 8.76
C GLU A 122 10.36 -20.39 9.17
N PHE A 123 9.99 -19.80 10.33
CA PHE A 123 10.69 -18.64 10.90
C PHE A 123 11.96 -19.05 11.64
N GLU A 124 12.06 -20.29 12.09
CA GLU A 124 13.26 -20.83 12.73
C GLU A 124 13.73 -22.10 12.01
N GLY A 125 15.02 -22.30 11.95
CA GLY A 125 15.63 -23.49 11.38
C GLY A 125 17.05 -23.67 11.86
N THR A 126 17.60 -24.89 11.74
CA THR A 126 18.97 -25.17 12.06
C THR A 126 19.74 -25.53 10.79
N GLU A 127 20.86 -24.85 10.56
CA GLU A 127 21.76 -25.10 9.45
C GLU A 127 23.19 -25.16 9.97
N ASN A 128 23.91 -26.27 9.70
CA ASN A 128 25.30 -26.47 10.12
C ASN A 128 25.58 -26.14 11.60
N ASN A 129 24.71 -26.54 12.52
CA ASN A 129 24.75 -26.25 13.96
C ASN A 129 24.49 -24.80 14.36
N TYR A 130 24.02 -23.94 13.44
CA TYR A 130 23.55 -22.59 13.72
C TYR A 130 22.06 -22.58 13.77
N LEU A 131 21.48 -21.92 14.79
CA LEU A 131 20.06 -21.54 14.80
C LEU A 131 19.88 -20.30 13.95
N ILE A 132 19.05 -20.40 12.92
CA ILE A 132 18.66 -19.27 12.08
C ILE A 132 17.25 -18.88 12.48
N ARG A 133 17.07 -17.64 12.94
CA ARG A 133 15.76 -17.07 13.25
C ARG A 133 15.49 -15.88 12.32
N LYS A 134 14.33 -15.89 11.68
CA LYS A 134 13.82 -14.77 10.85
C LYS A 134 12.86 -13.97 11.71
N GLU A 135 13.18 -12.72 11.96
CA GLU A 135 12.43 -11.82 12.84
C GLU A 135 11.83 -10.64 12.06
N PRO A 136 10.71 -10.04 12.53
CA PRO A 136 10.17 -8.82 11.95
C PRO A 136 11.23 -7.72 11.93
N ILE A 137 11.31 -6.97 10.81
CA ILE A 137 12.32 -5.92 10.69
C ILE A 137 11.99 -4.68 11.52
N GLY A 138 10.70 -4.44 11.83
CA GLY A 138 10.27 -3.24 12.56
C GLY A 138 9.08 -2.55 11.92
N VAL A 139 9.11 -1.22 11.92
CA VAL A 139 8.11 -0.35 11.31
C VAL A 139 8.46 -0.10 9.85
N ILE A 140 7.49 -0.32 8.94
CA ILE A 140 7.68 -0.14 7.50
C ILE A 140 6.95 1.11 7.02
N GLY A 141 7.67 2.05 6.42
CA GLY A 141 7.10 3.14 5.64
C GLY A 141 6.78 2.68 4.21
N MET A 142 5.55 2.82 3.78
CA MET A 142 5.09 2.37 2.46
C MET A 142 4.60 3.53 1.62
N ILE A 143 5.10 3.64 0.38
CA ILE A 143 4.65 4.64 -0.59
C ILE A 143 4.26 3.90 -1.88
N THR A 144 3.04 4.13 -2.37
CA THR A 144 2.50 3.45 -3.54
C THR A 144 2.10 4.41 -4.66
N PRO A 145 2.21 3.99 -5.94
CA PRO A 145 1.80 4.78 -7.10
C PRO A 145 0.30 4.65 -7.38
N TRP A 146 -0.16 5.38 -8.39
CA TRP A 146 -1.56 5.48 -8.78
C TRP A 146 -2.05 4.42 -9.77
N ASN A 147 -1.16 3.83 -10.55
CA ASN A 147 -1.52 3.05 -11.75
C ASN A 147 -2.10 1.65 -11.48
N TRP A 148 -1.75 1.03 -10.35
CA TRP A 148 -2.27 -0.25 -9.87
C TRP A 148 -2.48 -0.17 -8.36
N PRO A 149 -3.42 0.67 -7.86
CA PRO A 149 -3.48 1.03 -6.45
C PRO A 149 -3.61 -0.18 -5.53
N MET A 150 -4.58 -1.06 -5.78
CA MET A 150 -4.79 -2.23 -4.93
C MET A 150 -3.64 -3.24 -5.01
N ASN A 151 -3.12 -3.51 -6.21
CA ASN A 151 -1.96 -4.38 -6.38
C ASN A 151 -0.79 -3.91 -5.51
N GLN A 152 -0.45 -2.62 -5.60
CA GLN A 152 0.72 -2.05 -4.94
C GLN A 152 0.57 -1.93 -3.41
N MET A 153 -0.62 -1.66 -2.92
CA MET A 153 -0.88 -1.62 -1.48
C MET A 153 -0.90 -3.04 -0.89
N CYS A 154 -1.65 -3.95 -1.51
CA CYS A 154 -1.85 -5.29 -0.99
C CYS A 154 -0.56 -6.13 -0.94
N THR A 155 0.31 -6.05 -1.98
CA THR A 155 1.58 -6.79 -1.98
C THR A 155 2.48 -6.40 -0.80
N LYS A 156 2.46 -5.12 -0.40
CA LYS A 156 3.26 -4.61 0.72
C LYS A 156 2.63 -4.94 2.06
N VAL A 157 1.33 -4.68 2.20
CA VAL A 157 0.61 -4.87 3.47
C VAL A 157 0.50 -6.36 3.84
N ALA A 158 0.16 -7.23 2.89
CA ALA A 158 0.08 -8.67 3.14
C ALA A 158 1.41 -9.24 3.65
N SER A 159 2.51 -8.90 2.99
CA SER A 159 3.85 -9.35 3.38
C SER A 159 4.28 -8.79 4.74
N ALA A 160 3.93 -7.55 5.06
CA ALA A 160 4.24 -6.94 6.36
C ALA A 160 3.48 -7.61 7.50
N ILE A 161 2.16 -7.86 7.33
CA ILE A 161 1.35 -8.60 8.31
C ILE A 161 1.92 -10.01 8.50
N ALA A 162 2.18 -10.75 7.42
CA ALA A 162 2.71 -12.11 7.48
C ALA A 162 4.06 -12.19 8.21
N SER A 163 4.89 -11.16 8.10
CA SER A 163 6.19 -11.09 8.77
C SER A 163 6.14 -10.51 10.19
N GLY A 164 4.98 -10.04 10.68
CA GLY A 164 4.83 -9.47 12.02
C GLY A 164 5.32 -8.02 12.13
N CYS A 165 5.41 -7.30 11.01
CA CYS A 165 5.79 -5.88 10.96
C CYS A 165 4.57 -4.97 11.12
N THR A 166 4.81 -3.75 11.60
CA THR A 166 3.81 -2.67 11.61
C THR A 166 4.14 -1.67 10.50
N MET A 167 3.18 -0.82 10.12
CA MET A 167 3.36 -0.01 8.94
C MET A 167 2.61 1.32 8.95
N VAL A 168 3.15 2.27 8.15
CA VAL A 168 2.49 3.50 7.77
C VAL A 168 2.45 3.58 6.25
N LEU A 169 1.24 3.65 5.69
CA LEU A 169 1.01 3.74 4.25
C LEU A 169 0.71 5.18 3.83
N LYS A 170 1.41 5.63 2.80
CA LYS A 170 1.09 6.82 2.01
C LYS A 170 0.73 6.36 0.60
N PRO A 171 -0.56 6.28 0.23
CA PRO A 171 -0.97 6.01 -1.15
C PRO A 171 -0.73 7.23 -2.04
N SER A 172 -0.82 7.05 -3.36
CA SER A 172 -0.80 8.20 -4.28
C SER A 172 -1.97 9.14 -4.01
N GLU A 173 -1.71 10.42 -4.05
CA GLU A 173 -2.72 11.49 -3.98
C GLU A 173 -3.67 11.51 -5.19
N ILE A 174 -3.32 10.80 -6.26
CA ILE A 174 -4.15 10.66 -7.46
C ILE A 174 -5.25 9.60 -7.27
N THR A 175 -4.95 8.54 -6.53
CA THR A 175 -5.87 7.41 -6.28
C THR A 175 -5.95 7.09 -4.78
N PRO A 176 -6.42 8.03 -3.96
CA PRO A 176 -6.42 7.86 -2.51
C PRO A 176 -7.65 7.11 -1.99
N PHE A 177 -8.77 7.14 -2.71
CA PHE A 177 -10.03 6.56 -2.23
C PHE A 177 -9.96 5.04 -2.13
N CYS A 178 -9.24 4.37 -3.05
CA CYS A 178 -8.92 2.95 -2.90
C CYS A 178 -8.19 2.66 -1.58
N GLY A 179 -7.25 3.53 -1.17
CA GLY A 179 -6.52 3.40 0.08
C GLY A 179 -7.43 3.55 1.31
N ILE A 180 -8.44 4.41 1.22
CA ILE A 180 -9.44 4.62 2.27
C ILE A 180 -10.33 3.39 2.41
N ILE A 181 -10.90 2.89 1.30
CA ILE A 181 -11.72 1.66 1.31
C ILE A 181 -10.89 0.48 1.82
N PHE A 182 -9.64 0.37 1.39
CA PHE A 182 -8.74 -0.68 1.87
C PHE A 182 -8.50 -0.58 3.38
N THR A 183 -8.36 0.63 3.91
CA THR A 183 -8.25 0.86 5.36
C THR A 183 -9.49 0.40 6.10
N GLU A 184 -10.68 0.72 5.60
CA GLU A 184 -11.95 0.24 6.16
C GLU A 184 -12.07 -1.29 6.13
N ILE A 185 -11.53 -1.94 5.09
CA ILE A 185 -11.44 -3.41 5.02
C ILE A 185 -10.55 -3.95 6.13
N LEU A 186 -9.38 -3.34 6.36
CA LEU A 186 -8.47 -3.74 7.42
C LEU A 186 -9.07 -3.53 8.82
N ASP A 187 -9.81 -2.44 9.01
CA ASP A 187 -10.53 -2.16 10.27
C ASP A 187 -11.64 -3.18 10.52
N ALA A 188 -12.45 -3.48 9.49
CA ALA A 188 -13.49 -4.51 9.57
C ALA A 188 -12.91 -5.90 9.85
N ALA A 189 -11.75 -6.22 9.29
CA ALA A 189 -11.01 -7.45 9.54
C ALA A 189 -10.36 -7.52 10.93
N LYS A 190 -10.47 -6.42 11.74
CA LYS A 190 -9.92 -6.33 13.09
C LYS A 190 -8.39 -6.38 13.14
N VAL A 191 -7.71 -5.77 12.17
CA VAL A 191 -6.27 -5.52 12.26
C VAL A 191 -6.01 -4.75 13.57
N PRO A 192 -5.08 -5.20 14.43
CA PRO A 192 -4.85 -4.54 15.71
C PRO A 192 -4.45 -3.07 15.57
N ALA A 193 -4.92 -2.24 16.51
CA ALA A 193 -4.65 -0.81 16.52
C ALA A 193 -3.14 -0.51 16.37
N GLY A 194 -2.80 0.42 15.49
CA GLY A 194 -1.42 0.82 15.21
C GLY A 194 -0.61 -0.12 14.29
N VAL A 195 -1.07 -1.35 14.03
CA VAL A 195 -0.38 -2.26 13.09
C VAL A 195 -0.38 -1.69 11.68
N PHE A 196 -1.49 -1.09 11.27
CA PHE A 196 -1.64 -0.36 10.02
C PHE A 196 -2.07 1.08 10.30
N ASN A 197 -1.44 2.03 9.62
CA ASN A 197 -1.79 3.44 9.67
C ASN A 197 -1.80 4.02 8.25
N LEU A 198 -2.75 4.93 7.96
CA LEU A 198 -2.90 5.60 6.67
C LEU A 198 -2.76 7.11 6.83
N VAL A 199 -1.83 7.71 6.10
CA VAL A 199 -1.70 9.19 6.00
C VAL A 199 -1.65 9.58 4.54
N ASN A 200 -2.66 10.30 4.07
CA ASN A 200 -2.70 10.89 2.74
C ASN A 200 -1.87 12.19 2.69
N GLY A 201 -1.44 12.58 1.51
CA GLY A 201 -0.73 13.85 1.29
C GLY A 201 0.25 13.81 0.14
N MET A 202 0.88 14.95 -0.11
CA MET A 202 1.82 15.13 -1.20
C MET A 202 3.13 14.37 -0.98
N GLY A 203 3.62 13.70 -2.03
CA GLY A 203 4.86 12.94 -1.98
C GLY A 203 6.05 13.71 -1.42
N PRO A 204 6.33 14.96 -1.88
CA PRO A 204 7.42 15.78 -1.36
C PRO A 204 7.32 16.18 0.12
N ILE A 205 6.15 16.10 0.72
CA ILE A 205 5.92 16.44 2.13
C ILE A 205 5.84 15.16 2.96
N VAL A 206 4.75 14.42 2.82
CA VAL A 206 4.46 13.21 3.62
C VAL A 206 5.41 12.06 3.28
N GLY A 207 5.68 11.85 1.99
CA GLY A 207 6.60 10.81 1.55
C GLY A 207 8.06 11.07 1.96
N ALA A 208 8.51 12.33 1.91
CA ALA A 208 9.82 12.74 2.39
C ALA A 208 9.92 12.55 3.92
N ALA A 209 8.94 13.06 4.69
CA ALA A 209 8.88 12.90 6.14
C ALA A 209 8.96 11.43 6.56
N LEU A 210 8.18 10.55 5.89
CA LEU A 210 8.20 9.12 6.15
C LEU A 210 9.57 8.49 5.85
N SER A 211 10.21 8.90 4.73
CA SER A 211 11.52 8.37 4.33
C SER A 211 12.66 8.79 5.26
N GLU A 212 12.59 10.00 5.82
CA GLU A 212 13.58 10.55 6.75
C GLU A 212 13.37 10.10 8.19
N HIS A 213 12.19 9.59 8.54
CA HIS A 213 11.82 9.33 9.93
C HIS A 213 12.74 8.29 10.58
N ARG A 214 13.27 8.62 11.78
CA ARG A 214 14.27 7.78 12.46
C ARG A 214 13.72 6.45 12.98
N ASP A 215 12.44 6.41 13.31
CA ASP A 215 11.75 5.24 13.83
C ASP A 215 11.08 4.38 12.74
N ILE A 216 11.41 4.62 11.48
CA ILE A 216 11.13 3.72 10.37
C ILE A 216 12.35 2.84 10.13
N ASP A 217 12.16 1.53 10.12
CA ASP A 217 13.22 0.52 9.94
C ASP A 217 13.41 0.11 8.48
N MET A 218 12.36 0.24 7.67
CA MET A 218 12.39 -0.07 6.24
C MET A 218 11.46 0.85 5.45
N MET A 219 11.91 1.30 4.28
CA MET A 219 11.03 1.91 3.27
C MET A 219 10.71 0.90 2.17
N HIS A 220 9.43 0.80 1.81
CA HIS A 220 8.97 0.05 0.66
C HIS A 220 8.28 1.00 -0.32
N PHE A 221 8.99 1.37 -1.36
CA PHE A 221 8.59 2.37 -2.34
C PHE A 221 8.28 1.73 -3.69
N THR A 222 7.20 2.16 -4.33
CA THR A 222 6.94 1.92 -5.75
C THR A 222 6.58 3.24 -6.42
N GLY A 223 7.25 3.57 -7.52
CA GLY A 223 7.00 4.82 -8.24
C GLY A 223 8.07 5.16 -9.27
N SER A 224 8.23 6.45 -9.58
CA SER A 224 9.22 6.89 -10.55
C SER A 224 10.66 6.74 -10.04
N THR A 225 11.61 6.50 -10.95
CA THR A 225 13.04 6.42 -10.61
C THR A 225 13.52 7.66 -9.88
N ARG A 226 13.08 8.86 -10.29
CA ARG A 226 13.43 10.12 -9.62
C ARG A 226 13.00 10.14 -8.16
N ALA A 227 11.77 9.74 -7.88
CA ALA A 227 11.26 9.70 -6.51
C ALA A 227 11.93 8.58 -5.70
N GLY A 228 12.22 7.43 -6.31
CA GLY A 228 12.96 6.33 -5.66
C GLY A 228 14.37 6.74 -5.23
N VAL A 229 15.09 7.50 -6.06
CA VAL A 229 16.40 8.08 -5.70
C VAL A 229 16.26 9.00 -4.48
N ALA A 230 15.24 9.87 -4.46
CA ALA A 230 14.99 10.76 -3.32
C ALA A 230 14.71 9.98 -2.02
N VAL A 231 13.86 8.93 -2.08
CA VAL A 231 13.57 8.04 -0.96
C VAL A 231 14.85 7.35 -0.45
N ALA A 232 15.69 6.84 -1.34
CA ALA A 232 16.94 6.17 -0.96
C ALA A 232 17.90 7.14 -0.25
N ILE A 233 18.07 8.36 -0.78
CA ILE A 233 18.90 9.40 -0.17
C ILE A 233 18.36 9.80 1.20
N ALA A 234 17.06 10.04 1.33
CA ALA A 234 16.42 10.43 2.59
C ALA A 234 16.53 9.32 3.66
N SER A 235 16.54 8.06 3.24
CA SER A 235 16.67 6.89 4.12
C SER A 235 18.09 6.60 4.58
N ALA A 236 19.10 7.04 3.83
CA ALA A 236 20.52 6.69 4.05
C ALA A 236 21.06 7.11 5.43
N PRO A 237 20.73 8.28 6.02
CA PRO A 237 21.26 8.69 7.32
C PRO A 237 20.95 7.75 8.49
N THR A 238 19.90 6.94 8.39
CA THR A 238 19.52 5.96 9.43
C THR A 238 19.86 4.53 9.03
N VAL A 239 20.47 4.34 7.87
CA VAL A 239 20.86 2.99 7.34
C VAL A 239 19.67 2.03 7.25
N LYS A 240 18.44 2.53 7.16
CA LYS A 240 17.25 1.70 7.03
C LYS A 240 17.23 0.97 5.69
N ARG A 241 16.60 -0.19 5.63
CA ARG A 241 16.42 -0.90 4.37
C ARG A 241 15.49 -0.14 3.43
N VAL A 242 15.79 -0.21 2.14
CA VAL A 242 14.94 0.37 1.09
C VAL A 242 14.69 -0.69 0.02
N ALA A 243 13.43 -1.12 -0.10
CA ALA A 243 12.96 -1.93 -1.21
C ALA A 243 12.27 -1.02 -2.21
N GLN A 244 12.61 -1.14 -3.49
CA GLN A 244 12.14 -0.25 -4.54
C GLN A 244 11.68 -1.01 -5.77
N GLU A 245 10.47 -0.64 -6.23
CA GLU A 245 9.96 -0.99 -7.56
C GLU A 245 9.84 0.29 -8.38
N LEU A 246 10.59 0.39 -9.46
CA LEU A 246 10.79 1.64 -10.21
C LEU A 246 10.28 1.52 -11.64
N GLY A 247 10.35 2.64 -12.38
CA GLY A 247 9.97 2.66 -13.78
C GLY A 247 10.92 1.85 -14.66
N GLY A 248 10.38 1.35 -15.76
CA GLY A 248 11.13 0.61 -16.78
C GLY A 248 10.66 0.93 -18.18
N LYS A 249 11.38 0.41 -19.16
CA LYS A 249 11.09 0.48 -20.60
C LYS A 249 11.31 -0.90 -21.21
N SER A 250 10.40 -1.83 -20.88
CA SER A 250 10.41 -3.17 -21.49
C SER A 250 10.20 -3.08 -22.99
N ALA A 251 10.85 -3.95 -23.75
CA ALA A 251 10.68 -4.00 -25.18
C ALA A 251 9.25 -4.45 -25.56
N ASN A 252 8.61 -3.74 -26.47
CA ASN A 252 7.42 -4.18 -27.17
C ASN A 252 7.85 -4.63 -28.57
N ILE A 253 7.88 -5.95 -28.80
CA ILE A 253 8.37 -6.54 -30.04
C ILE A 253 7.19 -6.94 -30.92
N ILE A 254 7.05 -6.27 -32.05
CA ILE A 254 6.01 -6.54 -33.04
C ILE A 254 6.68 -7.25 -34.22
N LEU A 255 6.31 -8.49 -34.45
CA LEU A 255 6.79 -9.27 -35.59
C LEU A 255 6.07 -8.83 -36.87
N ASP A 256 6.67 -9.11 -38.01
CA ASP A 256 6.16 -8.71 -39.35
C ASP A 256 4.86 -9.43 -39.73
N ASP A 257 4.58 -10.57 -39.13
CA ASP A 257 3.36 -11.34 -39.31
C ASP A 257 2.24 -11.00 -38.31
N ALA A 258 2.47 -10.04 -37.38
CA ALA A 258 1.48 -9.62 -36.40
C ALA A 258 0.33 -8.83 -37.07
N CYS A 259 -0.90 -9.27 -36.83
CA CYS A 259 -2.08 -8.53 -37.25
C CYS A 259 -2.44 -7.45 -36.23
N LEU A 260 -1.89 -6.26 -36.39
CA LEU A 260 -2.08 -5.14 -35.46
C LEU A 260 -3.56 -4.72 -35.33
N LEU A 261 -4.38 -4.92 -36.35
CA LEU A 261 -5.80 -4.60 -36.34
C LEU A 261 -6.56 -5.34 -35.22
N TYR A 262 -6.14 -6.57 -34.92
CA TYR A 262 -6.80 -7.42 -33.91
C TYR A 262 -6.06 -7.45 -32.56
N THR A 263 -4.75 -7.19 -32.57
CA THR A 263 -3.91 -7.34 -31.37
C THR A 263 -3.51 -6.05 -30.70
N SER A 264 -3.62 -4.93 -31.39
CA SER A 264 -3.31 -3.59 -30.89
C SER A 264 -4.34 -2.58 -31.42
N PRO A 265 -5.59 -2.60 -30.91
CA PRO A 265 -6.61 -1.66 -31.38
C PRO A 265 -6.14 -0.23 -31.15
N SER A 266 -6.35 0.61 -32.16
CA SER A 266 -6.04 2.03 -32.10
C SER A 266 -7.15 2.77 -31.35
N PRO A 267 -6.83 3.83 -30.58
CA PRO A 267 -7.85 4.71 -30.00
C PRO A 267 -8.75 5.40 -31.05
N ARG A 268 -8.43 5.26 -32.33
CA ARG A 268 -9.22 5.81 -33.46
C ARG A 268 -10.18 4.80 -34.07
N ASP A 269 -10.10 3.55 -33.65
CA ASP A 269 -10.99 2.46 -34.08
C ASP A 269 -12.08 2.28 -33.02
#